data_ffa0f5c55c94cb1d3d2f280da61dfaf7
#
_entry.id   ffa0f5c55c94cb1d3d2f280da61dfaf7
#
_cell.length_a   1.000
_cell.length_b   1.000
_cell.length_c   1.000
_cell.angle_alpha   90.00
_cell.angle_beta   90.00
_cell.angle_gamma   90.00
#
_symmetry.space_group_name_H-M   'P 1'
#
loop_
_entity.id
_entity.type
_entity.pdbx_description
1 polymer ?
#
loop_
_entity_poly.entity_id
_entity_poly.type
_entity_poly.pdbx_seq_one_letter_code
_entity_poly.pdbx_strand_id
1 'polypeptide(L)'
;TDDLYFLLGRHAIDMSELMKNGLKERGVPFYIDSPTNQQFLLLTNEQVERLKRQVLFSTWERPDEMHTVIRLATSWATTEENVQKLLQVFDEIM
;
A
#
# COMPACT_ATOMS: atom_id res chain seq x y z
N THR A 1 2.11 25.56 -11.60
CA THR A 1 3.48 25.98 -11.45
C THR A 1 4.30 24.99 -10.62
N ASP A 2 5.57 25.18 -10.52
CA ASP A 2 6.48 24.23 -9.89
C ASP A 2 6.15 23.98 -8.42
N ASP A 3 5.73 25.00 -7.68
CA ASP A 3 5.40 24.87 -6.26
C ASP A 3 4.18 23.98 -6.05
N LEU A 4 3.17 24.13 -6.87
CA LEU A 4 1.97 23.27 -6.78
C LEU A 4 2.32 21.81 -7.09
N TYR A 5 3.13 21.59 -8.09
CA TYR A 5 3.56 20.25 -8.46
C TYR A 5 4.35 19.59 -7.34
N PHE A 6 5.25 20.34 -6.72
CA PHE A 6 6.03 19.87 -5.57
C PHE A 6 5.14 19.47 -4.40
N LEU A 7 4.14 20.30 -4.07
CA LEU A 7 3.21 20.02 -2.98
C LEU A 7 2.38 18.76 -3.23
N LEU A 8 1.95 18.55 -4.48
CA LEU A 8 1.20 17.33 -4.85
C LEU A 8 2.06 16.08 -4.71
N GLY A 9 3.32 16.15 -5.10
CA GLY A 9 4.25 15.04 -4.94
C GLY A 9 4.54 14.74 -3.47
N ARG A 10 4.71 15.78 -2.66
CA ARG A 10 4.93 15.63 -1.23
C ARG A 10 3.71 15.00 -0.54
N HIS A 11 2.51 15.40 -0.93
CA HIS A 11 1.29 14.80 -0.39
C HIS A 11 1.25 13.28 -0.64
N ALA A 12 1.61 12.85 -1.86
CA ALA A 12 1.66 11.44 -2.19
C ALA A 12 2.65 10.67 -1.30
N ILE A 13 3.80 11.27 -1.00
CA ILE A 13 4.82 10.69 -0.12
C ILE A 13 4.29 10.64 1.33
N ASP A 14 3.67 11.71 1.80
CA ASP A 14 3.12 11.77 3.16
C ASP A 14 2.02 10.70 3.35
N MET A 15 1.16 10.50 2.36
CA MET A 15 0.14 9.46 2.41
C MET A 15 0.76 8.06 2.37
N SER A 16 1.83 7.88 1.61
CA SER A 16 2.58 6.62 1.58
C SER A 16 3.19 6.30 2.94
N GLU A 17 3.77 7.29 3.61
CA GLU A 17 4.34 7.11 4.95
C GLU A 17 3.25 6.73 5.97
N LEU A 18 2.11 7.40 5.92
CA LEU A 18 0.98 7.09 6.79
C LEU A 18 0.50 5.65 6.58
N MET A 19 0.36 5.23 5.34
CA MET A 19 -0.01 3.87 4.97
C MET A 19 1.03 2.87 5.45
N LYS A 20 2.30 3.13 5.18
CA LYS A 20 3.42 2.27 5.54
C LYS A 20 3.48 2.05 7.06
N ASN A 21 3.38 3.12 7.83
CA ASN A 21 3.41 3.03 9.29
C ASN A 21 2.23 2.23 9.82
N GLY A 22 1.04 2.45 9.28
CA GLY A 22 -0.15 1.69 9.67
C GLY A 22 -0.05 0.21 9.34
N LEU A 23 0.53 -0.13 8.19
CA LEU A 23 0.76 -1.52 7.79
C LEU A 23 1.80 -2.19 8.69
N LYS A 24 2.86 -1.48 9.04
CA LYS A 24 3.89 -2.00 9.96
C LYS A 24 3.33 -2.29 11.34
N GLU A 25 2.45 -1.43 11.84
CA GLU A 25 1.78 -1.64 13.14
C GLU A 25 0.94 -2.91 13.15
N ARG A 26 0.44 -3.33 11.99
CA ARG A 26 -0.37 -4.54 11.83
C ARG A 26 0.44 -5.79 11.50
N GLY A 27 1.75 -5.65 11.44
CA GLY A 27 2.65 -6.77 11.16
C GLY A 27 2.63 -7.24 9.70
N VAL A 28 2.21 -6.40 8.77
CA VAL A 28 2.19 -6.74 7.35
C VAL A 28 3.62 -6.82 6.84
N PRO A 29 4.05 -7.95 6.23
CA PRO A 29 5.43 -8.07 5.73
C PRO A 29 5.64 -7.21 4.48
N PHE A 30 6.75 -6.49 4.46
CA PHE A 30 7.18 -5.73 3.29
C PHE A 30 8.21 -6.52 2.51
N TYR A 31 8.02 -6.64 1.21
CA TYR A 31 8.98 -7.29 0.32
C TYR A 31 10.14 -6.34 0.02
N ILE A 32 9.83 -5.06 -0.22
CA ILE A 32 10.81 -4.01 -0.44
C ILE A 32 10.41 -2.82 0.43
N ASP A 33 11.36 -2.28 1.20
CA ASP A 33 11.14 -1.06 1.97
C ASP A 33 11.46 0.13 1.08
N SER A 34 10.43 0.70 0.47
CA SER A 34 10.57 1.80 -0.49
C SER A 34 10.28 3.14 0.17
N PRO A 35 11.14 4.15 0.00
CA PRO A 35 10.87 5.51 0.48
C PRO A 35 9.95 6.31 -0.44
N THR A 36 9.53 5.73 -1.56
CA THR A 36 8.68 6.39 -2.55
C THR A 36 7.20 6.27 -2.19
N ASN A 37 6.34 6.74 -3.10
CA ASN A 37 4.90 6.58 -2.97
C ASN A 37 4.40 5.17 -3.32
N GLN A 38 5.31 4.23 -3.57
CA GLN A 38 4.97 2.83 -3.87
C GLN A 38 5.47 1.93 -2.75
N GLN A 39 4.61 1.00 -2.31
CA GLN A 39 4.96 0.02 -1.28
C GLN A 39 4.73 -1.38 -1.83
N PHE A 40 5.65 -2.29 -1.53
CA PHE A 40 5.63 -3.67 -2.01
C PHE A 40 5.45 -4.60 -0.81
N LEU A 41 4.33 -5.32 -0.80
CA LEU A 41 3.94 -6.16 0.32
C LEU A 41 3.97 -7.63 -0.06
N LEU A 42 4.47 -8.47 0.84
CA LEU A 42 4.47 -9.93 0.67
C LEU A 42 3.26 -10.50 1.40
N LEU A 43 2.29 -10.98 0.65
CA LEU A 43 1.06 -11.54 1.21
C LEU A 43 0.88 -12.99 0.77
N THR A 44 0.13 -13.77 1.56
CA THR A 44 -0.28 -15.10 1.12
C THR A 44 -1.30 -14.96 -0.01
N ASN A 45 -1.40 -15.98 -0.85
CA ASN A 45 -2.36 -15.97 -1.96
C ASN A 45 -3.80 -15.80 -1.44
N GLU A 46 -4.12 -16.38 -0.28
CA GLU A 46 -5.43 -16.23 0.33
C GLU A 46 -5.70 -14.78 0.74
N GLN A 47 -4.72 -14.12 1.33
CA GLN A 47 -4.83 -12.70 1.70
C GLN A 47 -5.04 -11.83 0.46
N VAL A 48 -4.32 -12.12 -0.63
CA VAL A 48 -4.45 -11.39 -1.89
C VAL A 48 -5.88 -11.54 -2.45
N GLU A 49 -6.43 -12.75 -2.42
CA GLU A 49 -7.80 -12.98 -2.90
C GLU A 49 -8.84 -12.21 -2.09
N ARG A 50 -8.66 -12.11 -0.78
CA ARG A 50 -9.54 -11.31 0.08
C ARG A 50 -9.40 -9.82 -0.20
N LEU A 51 -8.16 -9.36 -0.39
CA LEU A 51 -7.86 -7.95 -0.67
C LEU A 51 -8.44 -7.50 -2.01
N LYS A 52 -8.38 -8.36 -3.03
CA LYS A 52 -8.91 -8.10 -4.37
C LYS A 52 -10.35 -7.63 -4.38
N ARG A 53 -11.16 -8.09 -3.43
CA ARG A 53 -12.58 -7.79 -3.37
C ARG A 53 -12.85 -6.35 -2.95
N GLN A 54 -11.89 -5.70 -2.31
CA GLN A 54 -12.11 -4.41 -1.68
C GLN A 54 -11.15 -3.32 -2.14
N VAL A 55 -10.00 -3.69 -2.69
CA VAL A 55 -8.93 -2.75 -3.02
C VAL A 55 -8.36 -3.06 -4.40
N LEU A 56 -8.08 -1.98 -5.15
CA LEU A 56 -7.36 -2.09 -6.42
C LEU A 56 -5.85 -2.03 -6.14
N PHE A 57 -5.12 -2.97 -6.71
CA PHE A 57 -3.67 -3.02 -6.58
C PHE A 57 -3.07 -3.75 -7.77
N SER A 58 -1.75 -3.64 -7.93
CA SER A 58 -1.02 -4.36 -8.96
C SER A 58 -0.30 -5.56 -8.36
N THR A 59 -0.30 -6.66 -9.08
CA THR A 59 0.55 -7.81 -8.74
C THR A 59 1.95 -7.52 -9.27
N TRP A 60 2.96 -7.61 -8.38
CA TRP A 60 4.35 -7.32 -8.75
C TRP A 60 5.09 -8.58 -9.19
N GLU A 61 5.15 -9.59 -8.30
CA GLU A 61 5.76 -10.88 -8.62
C GLU A 61 5.25 -11.97 -7.68
N ARG A 62 5.60 -13.21 -7.99
CA ARG A 62 5.30 -14.39 -7.17
C ARG A 62 6.62 -15.04 -6.78
N PRO A 63 7.15 -14.77 -5.57
CA PRO A 63 8.42 -15.35 -5.14
C PRO A 63 8.34 -16.85 -4.89
N ASP A 64 7.16 -17.36 -4.56
CA ASP A 64 6.92 -18.80 -4.38
C ASP A 64 5.45 -19.14 -4.68
N GLU A 65 5.07 -20.40 -4.50
CA GLU A 65 3.71 -20.87 -4.83
C GLU A 65 2.66 -20.39 -3.84
N MET A 66 3.06 -19.98 -2.65
CA MET A 66 2.14 -19.62 -1.57
C MET A 66 1.98 -18.12 -1.36
N HIS A 67 2.87 -17.33 -1.92
CA HIS A 67 2.91 -15.89 -1.69
C HIS A 67 2.86 -15.10 -3.00
N THR A 68 2.34 -13.91 -2.91
CA THR A 68 2.32 -12.93 -4.00
C THR A 68 2.78 -11.60 -3.46
N VAL A 69 3.65 -10.93 -4.21
CA VAL A 69 4.05 -9.55 -3.91
C VAL A 69 3.09 -8.62 -4.63
N ILE A 70 2.46 -7.73 -3.90
CA ILE A 70 1.58 -6.72 -4.48
C ILE A 70 2.22 -5.34 -4.34
N ARG A 71 1.81 -4.43 -5.22
CA ARG A 71 2.23 -3.05 -5.20
C ARG A 71 1.05 -2.16 -4.86
N LEU A 72 1.19 -1.38 -3.81
CA LEU A 72 0.24 -0.33 -3.45
C LEU A 72 0.91 1.01 -3.71
N ALA A 73 0.17 1.94 -4.28
CA ALA A 73 0.69 3.27 -4.56
C ALA A 73 -0.27 4.35 -4.08
N THR A 74 0.27 5.43 -3.54
CA THR A 74 -0.48 6.64 -3.23
C THR A 74 -0.24 7.67 -4.33
N SER A 75 -1.11 8.67 -4.39
CA SER A 75 -1.00 9.74 -5.38
C SER A 75 -1.40 11.07 -4.74
N TRP A 76 -1.35 12.13 -5.53
CA TRP A 76 -1.80 13.44 -5.09
C TRP A 76 -3.31 13.44 -4.73
N ALA A 77 -4.09 12.49 -5.28
CA ALA A 77 -5.52 12.37 -5.01
C ALA A 77 -5.83 11.48 -3.79
N THR A 78 -4.83 10.81 -3.23
CA THR A 78 -5.02 9.95 -2.05
C THR A 78 -5.29 10.80 -0.83
N THR A 79 -6.33 10.46 -0.06
CA THR A 79 -6.68 11.15 1.18
C THR A 79 -6.33 10.31 2.39
N GLU A 80 -6.21 10.95 3.54
CA GLU A 80 -6.00 10.25 4.80
C GLU A 80 -7.16 9.27 5.08
N GLU A 81 -8.38 9.66 4.75
CA GLU A 81 -9.55 8.78 4.88
C GLU A 81 -9.39 7.51 4.04
N ASN A 82 -8.90 7.65 2.81
CA ASN A 82 -8.65 6.50 1.94
C ASN A 82 -7.61 5.56 2.54
N VAL A 83 -6.55 6.11 3.13
CA VAL A 83 -5.51 5.32 3.81
C VAL A 83 -6.10 4.58 5.00
N GLN A 84 -6.92 5.24 5.81
CA GLN A 84 -7.55 4.61 6.96
C GLN A 84 -8.49 3.47 6.55
N LYS A 85 -9.24 3.65 5.48
CA LYS A 85 -10.10 2.58 4.95
C LYS A 85 -9.28 1.38 4.48
N LEU A 86 -8.16 1.63 3.81
CA LEU A 86 -7.26 0.56 3.38
C LEU A 86 -6.72 -0.20 4.60
N LEU A 87 -6.30 0.50 5.63
CA LEU A 87 -5.79 -0.14 6.85
C LEU A 87 -6.85 -0.99 7.54
N GLN A 88 -8.11 -0.56 7.52
CA GLN A 88 -9.22 -1.36 8.05
C GLN A 88 -9.39 -2.66 7.28
N VAL A 89 -9.24 -2.63 5.96
CA VAL A 89 -9.30 -3.84 5.13
C VAL A 89 -8.18 -4.81 5.54
N PHE A 90 -6.98 -4.30 5.79
CA PHE A 90 -5.88 -5.14 6.25
C PHE A 90 -6.15 -5.72 7.64
N ASP A 91 -6.85 -5.02 8.52
CA ASP A 91 -7.28 -5.59 9.80
C ASP A 91 -8.19 -6.81 9.61
N GLU A 92 -8.99 -6.81 8.56
CA GLU A 92 -9.91 -7.93 8.27
C GLU A 92 -9.21 -9.14 7.66
N ILE A 93 -8.18 -8.92 6.84
CA ILE A 93 -7.54 -10.02 6.10
C ILE A 93 -6.33 -10.62 6.84
N MET A 94 -5.75 -9.87 7.79
CA MET A 94 -4.64 -10.34 8.61
C MET A 94 -5.16 -10.98 9.88
#